data_cdcba990704c272eb4f0b82206c62b0a
#
_entry.id   cdcba990704c272eb4f0b82206c62b0a
#
_cell.length_a   1.000
_cell.length_b   1.000
_cell.length_c   1.000
_cell.angle_alpha   90.00
_cell.angle_beta   90.00
_cell.angle_gamma   90.00
#
_symmetry.space_group_name_H-M   'P 1'
#
loop_
_entity.id
_entity.type
_entity.pdbx_description
1 polymer ?
#
loop_
_entity_poly.entity_id
_entity_poly.type
_entity_poly.pdbx_seq_one_letter_code
_entity_poly.pdbx_strand_id
1 'polypeptide(L)'
;MSIIAAYYYNEGKRVREIALDEHVKLGESRSGFCWIALSEPTPEELLAIQRTYNLHPLAIDNAMHPLCPPKLEVYNDELYVVAQTAELVGDRISYGKMAIFTGHN
;
A
#
# COMPACT_ATOMS: atom_id res chain seq x y z
N MET A 1 -9.23 -11.71 3.27
CA MET A 1 -7.95 -11.20 2.75
C MET A 1 -7.83 -11.48 1.26
N SER A 2 -7.41 -10.55 0.48
CA SER A 2 -7.11 -10.83 -0.92
C SER A 2 -6.16 -9.80 -1.50
N ILE A 3 -5.31 -10.26 -2.40
CA ILE A 3 -4.51 -9.41 -3.25
C ILE A 3 -5.42 -8.96 -4.39
N ILE A 4 -5.67 -7.65 -4.47
CA ILE A 4 -6.46 -7.09 -5.56
C ILE A 4 -5.58 -6.88 -6.79
N ALA A 5 -4.36 -6.39 -6.57
CA ALA A 5 -3.41 -6.14 -7.64
C ALA A 5 -2.00 -6.17 -7.08
N ALA A 6 -1.07 -6.72 -7.86
CA ALA A 6 0.35 -6.69 -7.56
C ALA A 6 1.09 -6.73 -8.89
N TYR A 7 1.56 -5.56 -9.35
CA TYR A 7 2.14 -5.40 -10.67
C TYR A 7 3.40 -4.55 -10.62
N TYR A 8 4.33 -4.86 -11.50
CA TYR A 8 5.49 -4.03 -11.78
C TYR A 8 5.23 -3.16 -13.00
N TYR A 9 5.51 -1.86 -12.86
CA TYR A 9 5.37 -0.88 -13.93
C TYR A 9 6.73 -0.31 -14.30
N ASN A 10 6.90 -0.03 -15.57
CA ASN A 10 8.10 0.66 -16.05
C ASN A 10 7.70 1.57 -17.21
N GLU A 11 8.20 2.80 -17.16
CA GLU A 11 7.90 3.83 -18.17
C GLU A 11 6.40 4.03 -18.37
N GLY A 12 5.63 3.96 -17.28
CA GLY A 12 4.19 4.16 -17.32
C GLY A 12 3.41 2.98 -17.84
N LYS A 13 4.05 1.84 -18.09
CA LYS A 13 3.40 0.65 -18.62
C LYS A 13 3.49 -0.52 -17.65
N ARG A 14 2.41 -1.26 -17.52
CA ARG A 14 2.40 -2.47 -16.72
C ARG A 14 3.25 -3.54 -17.41
N VAL A 15 4.25 -4.06 -16.72
CA VAL A 15 5.18 -5.04 -17.26
C VAL A 15 4.77 -6.46 -16.94
N ARG A 16 4.54 -6.76 -15.64
CA ARG A 16 4.20 -8.12 -15.20
C ARG A 16 3.56 -8.11 -13.82
N GLU A 17 2.93 -9.22 -13.49
CA GLU A 17 2.44 -9.49 -12.14
C GLU A 17 3.60 -9.92 -11.24
N ILE A 18 3.53 -9.56 -9.95
CA ILE A 18 4.56 -9.88 -8.97
C ILE A 18 3.94 -10.50 -7.72
N ALA A 19 4.77 -11.20 -6.94
CA ALA A 19 4.36 -11.70 -5.62
C ALA A 19 4.58 -10.63 -4.56
N LEU A 20 3.87 -10.74 -3.42
CA LEU A 20 3.96 -9.76 -2.33
C LEU A 20 5.36 -9.64 -1.75
N ASP A 21 6.08 -10.74 -1.68
CA ASP A 21 7.41 -10.81 -1.11
C ASP A 21 8.51 -10.73 -2.16
N GLU A 22 8.14 -10.44 -3.40
CA GLU A 22 9.10 -10.35 -4.49
C GLU A 22 9.73 -8.96 -4.53
N HIS A 23 11.03 -8.91 -4.30
CA HIS A 23 11.78 -7.67 -4.44
C HIS A 23 12.21 -7.50 -5.89
N VAL A 24 11.50 -6.65 -6.61
CA VAL A 24 11.86 -6.35 -8.00
C VAL A 24 13.05 -5.41 -8.02
N LYS A 25 14.13 -5.85 -8.65
CA LYS A 25 15.29 -4.98 -8.87
C LYS A 25 14.92 -3.99 -9.96
N LEU A 26 14.81 -2.73 -9.61
CA LEU A 26 14.50 -1.69 -10.57
C LEU A 26 15.70 -1.31 -11.42
N GLY A 27 16.87 -1.82 -11.07
CA GLY A 27 18.11 -1.55 -11.78
C GLY A 27 18.44 -0.07 -11.78
N GLU A 28 18.89 0.42 -12.91
CA GLU A 28 19.21 1.84 -13.09
C GLU A 28 18.00 2.66 -13.53
N SER A 29 16.87 2.01 -13.80
CA SER A 29 15.67 2.69 -14.26
C SER A 29 14.96 3.39 -13.09
N ARG A 30 14.85 4.69 -13.18
CA ARG A 30 14.14 5.50 -12.19
C ARG A 30 12.64 5.55 -12.45
N SER A 31 12.18 5.01 -13.55
CA SER A 31 10.78 5.04 -13.95
C SER A 31 10.02 3.78 -13.58
N GLY A 32 10.68 2.83 -12.92
CA GLY A 32 10.04 1.60 -12.47
C GLY A 32 9.48 1.72 -11.06
N PHE A 33 8.33 1.09 -10.83
CA PHE A 33 7.75 0.99 -9.49
C PHE A 33 6.84 -0.23 -9.40
N CYS A 34 6.54 -0.63 -8.17
CA CYS A 34 5.58 -1.70 -7.90
C CYS A 34 4.29 -1.10 -7.38
N TRP A 35 3.18 -1.58 -7.90
CA TRP A 35 1.85 -1.22 -7.42
C TRP A 35 1.22 -2.43 -6.76
N ILE A 36 0.92 -2.34 -5.47
CA ILE A 36 0.32 -3.44 -4.71
C ILE A 36 -0.93 -2.92 -4.02
N ALA A 37 -2.04 -3.59 -4.24
CA ALA A 37 -3.31 -3.26 -3.60
C ALA A 37 -3.85 -4.49 -2.88
N LEU A 38 -4.17 -4.32 -1.61
CA LEU A 38 -4.69 -5.38 -0.75
C LEU A 38 -6.03 -4.98 -0.16
N SER A 39 -6.94 -5.93 -0.04
CA SER A 39 -8.20 -5.77 0.68
C SER A 39 -8.15 -6.64 1.92
N GLU A 40 -8.37 -6.02 3.08
CA GLU A 40 -8.38 -6.71 4.38
C GLU A 40 -7.12 -7.57 4.58
N PRO A 41 -5.91 -6.96 4.50
CA PRO A 41 -4.68 -7.74 4.60
C PRO A 41 -4.49 -8.35 5.99
N THR A 42 -3.87 -9.53 6.03
CA THR A 42 -3.48 -10.15 7.28
C THR A 42 -2.21 -9.49 7.82
N PRO A 43 -1.93 -9.61 9.14
CA PRO A 43 -0.68 -9.10 9.70
C PRO A 43 0.56 -9.68 9.01
N GLU A 44 0.51 -10.96 8.62
CA GLU A 44 1.62 -11.60 7.90
C GLU A 44 1.88 -10.97 6.54
N GLU A 45 0.81 -10.63 5.83
CA GLU A 45 0.94 -9.97 4.52
C GLU A 45 1.56 -8.58 4.67
N LEU A 46 1.11 -7.82 5.67
CA LEU A 46 1.67 -6.50 5.94
C LEU A 46 3.14 -6.57 6.34
N LEU A 47 3.52 -7.57 7.13
CA LEU A 47 4.90 -7.77 7.49
C LEU A 47 5.77 -8.14 6.28
N ALA A 48 5.24 -8.97 5.38
CA ALA A 48 5.95 -9.33 4.16
C ALA A 48 6.24 -8.09 3.30
N ILE A 49 5.25 -7.22 3.14
CA ILE A 49 5.40 -5.97 2.39
C ILE A 49 6.37 -5.04 3.10
N GLN A 50 6.29 -4.92 4.42
CA GLN A 50 7.19 -4.08 5.20
C GLN A 50 8.64 -4.50 4.98
N ARG A 51 8.92 -5.79 5.04
CA ARG A 51 10.28 -6.31 4.86
C ARG A 51 10.77 -6.12 3.44
N THR A 52 9.91 -6.38 2.46
CA THR A 52 10.29 -6.31 1.05
C THR A 52 10.56 -4.88 0.60
N TYR A 53 9.75 -3.93 1.05
CA TYR A 53 9.83 -2.54 0.61
C TYR A 53 10.35 -1.59 1.67
N ASN A 54 10.79 -2.13 2.81
CA ASN A 54 11.37 -1.36 3.92
C ASN A 54 10.46 -0.22 4.39
N LEU A 55 9.19 -0.53 4.59
CA LEU A 55 8.22 0.46 5.06
C LEU A 55 8.43 0.76 6.54
N HIS A 56 8.06 1.97 6.94
CA HIS A 56 8.23 2.38 8.32
C HIS A 56 7.33 1.57 9.26
N PRO A 57 7.88 0.99 10.37
CA PRO A 57 7.09 0.15 11.27
C PRO A 57 5.87 0.85 11.87
N LEU A 58 5.98 2.14 12.19
CA LEU A 58 4.86 2.89 12.74
C LEU A 58 3.72 3.05 11.73
N ALA A 59 4.06 3.19 10.44
CA ALA A 59 3.06 3.29 9.39
C ALA A 59 2.30 1.98 9.25
N ILE A 60 2.99 0.85 9.32
CA ILE A 60 2.35 -0.48 9.27
C ILE A 60 1.45 -0.69 10.49
N ASP A 61 1.93 -0.32 11.67
CA ASP A 61 1.15 -0.44 12.90
C ASP A 61 -0.14 0.39 12.83
N ASN A 62 -0.04 1.62 12.34
CA ASN A 62 -1.19 2.49 12.13
C ASN A 62 -2.15 1.94 11.08
N ALA A 63 -1.64 1.31 10.04
CA ALA A 63 -2.47 0.71 9.00
C ALA A 63 -3.32 -0.45 9.54
N MET A 64 -2.80 -1.16 10.54
CA MET A 64 -3.54 -2.25 11.19
C MET A 64 -4.53 -1.75 12.23
N HIS A 65 -4.43 -0.50 12.66
CA HIS A 65 -5.27 0.04 13.72
C HIS A 65 -6.63 0.46 13.16
N PRO A 66 -7.75 -0.11 13.63
CA PRO A 66 -9.06 0.14 13.04
C PRO A 66 -9.58 1.56 13.26
N LEU A 67 -9.10 2.26 14.28
CA LEU A 67 -9.55 3.59 14.63
C LEU A 67 -8.59 4.71 14.23
N CYS A 68 -7.64 4.40 13.35
CA CYS A 68 -6.70 5.41 12.89
C CYS A 68 -7.44 6.49 12.10
N PRO A 69 -7.36 7.78 12.51
CA PRO A 69 -8.03 8.84 11.78
C PRO A 69 -7.34 9.17 10.46
N PRO A 70 -8.03 9.83 9.53
CA PRO A 70 -7.39 10.31 8.30
C PRO A 70 -6.19 11.20 8.64
N LYS A 71 -5.07 10.97 7.95
CA LYS A 71 -3.85 11.75 8.19
C LYS A 71 -2.86 11.61 7.04
N LEU A 72 -1.90 12.51 7.03
CA LEU A 72 -0.78 12.50 6.10
C LEU A 72 0.50 12.59 6.92
N GLU A 73 1.40 11.64 6.75
CA GLU A 73 2.69 11.64 7.45
C GLU A 73 3.82 11.37 6.46
N VAL A 74 4.96 11.96 6.74
CA VAL A 74 6.18 11.76 5.96
C VAL A 74 7.19 11.05 6.84
N TYR A 75 7.69 9.90 6.37
CA TYR A 75 8.73 9.13 7.03
C TYR A 75 9.93 9.06 6.09
N ASN A 76 10.98 9.81 6.39
CA ASN A 76 12.14 9.94 5.51
C ASN A 76 11.70 10.42 4.11
N ASP A 77 11.89 9.59 3.08
CA ASP A 77 11.47 9.92 1.70
C ASP A 77 10.15 9.24 1.33
N GLU A 78 9.46 8.67 2.30
CA GLU A 78 8.21 7.96 2.08
C GLU A 78 7.02 8.77 2.57
N LEU A 79 5.91 8.64 1.85
CA LEU A 79 4.67 9.30 2.18
C LEU A 79 3.64 8.25 2.61
N TYR A 80 3.01 8.49 3.74
CA TYR A 80 1.96 7.63 4.26
C TYR A 80 0.67 8.43 4.38
N VAL A 81 -0.39 7.96 3.73
CA VAL A 81 -1.68 8.62 3.71
C VAL A 81 -2.74 7.66 4.24
N VAL A 82 -3.53 8.11 5.22
CA VAL A 82 -4.74 7.41 5.62
C VAL A 82 -5.93 8.25 5.18
N ALA A 83 -6.76 7.66 4.33
CA ALA A 83 -7.96 8.30 3.84
C ALA A 83 -9.17 7.52 4.33
N GLN A 84 -10.26 8.23 4.53
CA GLN A 84 -11.54 7.61 4.86
C GLN A 84 -12.37 7.52 3.60
N THR A 85 -12.90 6.33 3.33
CA THR A 85 -13.83 6.14 2.21
C THR A 85 -15.25 6.26 2.71
N ALA A 86 -16.16 6.64 1.84
CA ALA A 86 -17.58 6.74 2.14
C ALA A 86 -18.37 6.16 0.99
N GLU A 87 -19.32 5.30 1.32
CA GLU A 87 -20.17 4.67 0.34
C GLU A 87 -21.62 4.77 0.79
N LEU A 88 -22.50 5.11 -0.13
CA LEU A 88 -23.93 5.15 0.15
C LEU A 88 -24.52 3.75 -0.05
N VAL A 89 -25.00 3.16 1.04
CA VAL A 89 -25.61 1.84 1.02
C VAL A 89 -27.07 2.00 1.49
N GLY A 90 -28.00 1.93 0.55
CA GLY A 90 -29.39 2.26 0.84
C GLY A 90 -29.51 3.74 1.22
N ASP A 91 -29.99 4.01 2.45
CA ASP A 91 -30.13 5.37 2.98
C ASP A 91 -29.07 5.69 4.05
N ARG A 92 -28.03 4.85 4.16
CA ARG A 92 -26.96 5.02 5.15
C ARG A 92 -25.62 5.19 4.45
N ILE A 93 -24.73 5.92 5.13
CA ILE A 93 -23.37 6.07 4.68
C ILE A 93 -22.49 5.05 5.41
N SER A 94 -21.81 4.20 4.64
CA SER A 94 -20.83 3.26 5.18
C SER A 94 -19.44 3.85 4.99
N TYR A 95 -18.63 3.85 6.05
CA TYR A 95 -17.28 4.40 6.04
C TYR A 95 -16.26 3.28 6.02
N GLY A 96 -15.20 3.48 5.28
CA GLY A 96 -14.06 2.59 5.25
C GLY A 96 -12.77 3.35 5.41
N LYS A 97 -11.66 2.61 5.43
CA LYS A 97 -10.35 3.18 5.58
C LYS A 97 -9.45 2.68 4.46
N MET A 98 -8.65 3.58 3.90
CA MET A 98 -7.64 3.26 2.90
C MET A 98 -6.30 3.80 3.39
N ALA A 99 -5.30 2.93 3.45
CA ALA A 99 -3.93 3.33 3.79
C ALA A 99 -3.06 3.22 2.53
N ILE A 100 -2.34 4.28 2.22
CA ILE A 100 -1.52 4.37 1.01
C ILE A 100 -0.09 4.64 1.43
N PHE A 101 0.83 3.79 0.96
CA PHE A 101 2.26 3.97 1.16
C PHE A 101 2.89 4.29 -0.18
N THR A 102 3.62 5.41 -0.26
CA THR A 102 4.37 5.75 -1.46
C THR A 102 5.83 5.95 -1.09
N GLY A 103 6.71 5.44 -1.94
CA GLY A 103 8.15 5.53 -1.76
C GLY A 103 8.84 5.53 -3.11
N HIS A 104 10.12 5.13 -3.12
CA HIS A 104 10.91 5.14 -4.35
C HIS A 104 10.58 3.98 -5.30
N ASN A 105 9.96 2.93 -4.83
CA ASN A 105 9.64 1.74 -5.61
C ASN A 105 8.27 1.17 -5.23
#